data_518f2d42c2c519e3e1002d7d25510d43
#
_entry.id   518f2d42c2c519e3e1002d7d25510d43
#
_cell.length_a   1.000
_cell.length_b   1.000
_cell.length_c   1.000
_cell.angle_alpha   90.00
_cell.angle_beta   90.00
_cell.angle_gamma   90.00
#
_symmetry.space_group_name_H-M   'P 1'
#
loop_
_entity.id
_entity.type
_entity.pdbx_description
1 polymer ?
#
loop_
_entity_poly.entity_id
_entity_poly.type
_entity_poly.pdbx_seq_one_letter_code
_entity_poly.pdbx_strand_id
1 'polypeptide(L)'
;DVQQGKLPQVSWIIAPAAYSEHPDPSSPVQGGWFTQEILNALTDNPEVWSKTVLLVNYDENDGFFDHMPSPSAPSLREDGSFAGKSTVPFDTEIFQHVAPPGSQDQPPPDGRIYGPGPRVPMLVLSPWSRGGWVNSQVFDHTSVLQFLEKRFQVHEPNISAWRRAVCGDLTSAFNFVDPNGEALPSLPATSRHAADGLRQRQEQLPQVPLPPPTHQRLPHQRRLARPSRALPYQLHVEATVAAEQRRVTLNLFNTGEQGAVFHVYDRRDLTQIPRRYTVEAGKAVSDDWLAESEYHLWLLGPNGFHRELRGTLSRPQPEVRLRPTGRSLLLQLNNPGTEAIALTLERCPYTQQGPWPITLPAGGSHQQAFDARASGGWYDLTLQGADGWLRRLAGRLEDGEHSVSDPLMGQG
;
A
#
# COMPACT_ATOMS: atom_id res chain seq x y z
N ASP A 1 30.34 20.69 -9.04
CA ASP A 1 29.34 21.65 -8.54
C ASP A 1 29.22 21.58 -7.01
N VAL A 2 29.07 20.39 -6.41
CA VAL A 2 28.92 20.20 -4.95
C VAL A 2 30.11 20.80 -4.18
N GLN A 3 31.35 20.44 -4.53
CA GLN A 3 32.57 20.92 -3.87
C GLN A 3 32.73 22.44 -3.97
N GLN A 4 32.18 23.07 -5.00
CA GLN A 4 32.20 24.50 -5.22
C GLN A 4 30.99 25.24 -4.66
N GLY A 5 30.05 24.54 -4.01
CA GLY A 5 28.81 25.13 -3.55
C GLY A 5 27.86 25.63 -4.66
N LYS A 6 27.99 25.09 -5.87
CA LYS A 6 27.25 25.51 -7.07
C LYS A 6 26.22 24.49 -7.53
N LEU A 7 25.79 23.60 -6.64
CA LEU A 7 24.73 22.64 -7.00
C LEU A 7 23.44 23.40 -7.33
N PRO A 8 22.81 23.17 -8.49
CA PRO A 8 21.51 23.73 -8.81
C PRO A 8 20.43 23.34 -7.80
N GLN A 9 19.39 24.15 -7.68
CA GLN A 9 18.28 23.87 -6.76
C GLN A 9 17.56 22.55 -7.09
N VAL A 10 17.50 22.20 -8.38
CA VAL A 10 16.98 20.91 -8.86
C VAL A 10 18.02 20.35 -9.85
N SER A 11 18.39 19.09 -9.61
CA SER A 11 19.30 18.35 -10.49
C SER A 11 18.69 16.99 -10.80
N TRP A 12 18.53 16.67 -12.07
CA TRP A 12 18.12 15.36 -12.55
C TRP A 12 19.36 14.58 -12.99
N ILE A 13 19.59 13.41 -12.39
CA ILE A 13 20.70 12.55 -12.72
C ILE A 13 20.13 11.29 -13.35
N ILE A 14 20.49 11.04 -14.60
CA ILE A 14 20.17 9.80 -15.30
C ILE A 14 21.45 8.97 -15.38
N ALA A 15 21.40 7.76 -14.84
CA ALA A 15 22.54 6.86 -14.86
C ALA A 15 22.90 6.48 -16.32
N PRO A 16 24.20 6.39 -16.67
CA PRO A 16 24.60 5.75 -17.91
C PRO A 16 24.09 4.31 -18.00
N ALA A 17 23.79 3.79 -19.18
CA ALA A 17 23.21 2.48 -19.38
C ALA A 17 23.91 1.35 -18.59
N ALA A 18 25.26 1.38 -18.49
CA ALA A 18 26.00 0.39 -17.72
C ALA A 18 25.82 0.46 -16.19
N TYR A 19 25.17 1.49 -15.67
CA TYR A 19 24.97 1.73 -14.23
C TYR A 19 23.53 2.06 -13.86
N SER A 20 22.59 1.81 -14.77
CA SER A 20 21.16 2.14 -14.60
C SER A 20 20.36 1.06 -13.85
N GLU A 21 20.95 -0.10 -13.63
CA GLU A 21 20.28 -1.33 -13.15
C GLU A 21 19.34 -1.97 -14.18
N HIS A 22 19.17 -1.39 -15.37
CA HIS A 22 18.46 -2.09 -16.43
C HIS A 22 19.12 -3.48 -16.66
N PRO A 23 18.36 -4.57 -16.81
CA PRO A 23 18.90 -5.95 -16.83
C PRO A 23 20.00 -6.19 -17.87
N ASP A 24 20.02 -5.41 -18.94
CA ASP A 24 21.08 -5.41 -19.96
C ASP A 24 21.29 -3.96 -20.44
N PRO A 25 22.48 -3.36 -20.30
CA PRO A 25 23.77 -3.97 -19.94
C PRO A 25 24.19 -3.84 -18.48
N SER A 26 23.32 -3.44 -17.57
CA SER A 26 23.66 -3.15 -16.18
C SER A 26 23.36 -4.31 -15.22
N SER A 27 23.68 -4.07 -13.96
CA SER A 27 23.38 -4.97 -12.83
C SER A 27 23.13 -4.16 -11.56
N PRO A 28 22.42 -4.73 -10.55
CA PRO A 28 22.16 -4.04 -9.28
C PRO A 28 23.46 -3.61 -8.55
N VAL A 29 24.56 -4.34 -8.72
CA VAL A 29 25.84 -3.97 -8.09
C VAL A 29 26.44 -2.73 -8.74
N GLN A 30 26.29 -2.58 -10.06
CA GLN A 30 26.78 -1.41 -10.79
C GLN A 30 25.96 -0.17 -10.46
N GLY A 31 24.63 -0.28 -10.41
CA GLY A 31 23.76 0.82 -10.00
C GLY A 31 23.95 1.21 -8.53
N GLY A 32 24.10 0.22 -7.65
CA GLY A 32 24.43 0.46 -6.24
C GLY A 32 25.73 1.23 -6.06
N TRP A 33 26.80 0.87 -6.82
CA TRP A 33 28.04 1.64 -6.84
C TRP A 33 27.80 3.09 -7.32
N PHE A 34 27.09 3.28 -8.43
CA PHE A 34 26.82 4.60 -8.99
C PHE A 34 26.04 5.49 -8.01
N THR A 35 25.01 4.95 -7.39
CA THR A 35 24.22 5.63 -6.36
C THR A 35 25.07 6.04 -5.16
N GLN A 36 25.98 5.17 -4.72
CA GLN A 36 26.90 5.47 -3.62
C GLN A 36 27.89 6.59 -3.99
N GLU A 37 28.41 6.63 -5.22
CA GLU A 37 29.28 7.71 -5.67
C GLU A 37 28.55 9.08 -5.67
N ILE A 38 27.29 9.11 -6.06
CA ILE A 38 26.48 10.33 -5.97
C ILE A 38 26.32 10.76 -4.51
N LEU A 39 25.99 9.81 -3.61
CA LEU A 39 25.83 10.11 -2.20
C LEU A 39 27.15 10.58 -1.57
N ASN A 40 28.28 9.93 -1.89
CA ASN A 40 29.63 10.35 -1.46
C ASN A 40 29.90 11.79 -1.91
N ALA A 41 29.65 12.10 -3.18
CA ALA A 41 29.87 13.46 -3.70
C ALA A 41 29.03 14.51 -2.99
N LEU A 42 27.75 14.21 -2.65
CA LEU A 42 26.88 15.12 -1.92
C LEU A 42 27.31 15.34 -0.47
N THR A 43 27.74 14.25 0.21
CA THR A 43 28.16 14.28 1.61
C THR A 43 29.57 14.81 1.83
N ASP A 44 30.40 14.87 0.78
CA ASP A 44 31.76 15.45 0.80
C ASP A 44 31.75 16.96 1.12
N ASN A 45 30.63 17.63 0.89
CA ASN A 45 30.42 19.02 1.31
C ASN A 45 29.25 19.09 2.33
N PRO A 46 29.53 19.15 3.65
CA PRO A 46 28.50 19.16 4.69
C PRO A 46 27.53 20.33 4.59
N GLU A 47 27.97 21.51 4.09
CA GLU A 47 27.08 22.66 3.93
C GLU A 47 26.06 22.41 2.81
N VAL A 48 26.46 21.81 1.70
CA VAL A 48 25.55 21.42 0.62
C VAL A 48 24.63 20.29 1.10
N TRP A 49 25.20 19.25 1.72
CA TRP A 49 24.43 18.13 2.22
C TRP A 49 23.34 18.53 3.22
N SER A 50 23.66 19.47 4.12
CA SER A 50 22.70 19.96 5.13
C SER A 50 21.40 20.53 4.55
N LYS A 51 21.35 20.80 3.25
CA LYS A 51 20.24 21.43 2.53
C LYS A 51 19.72 20.55 1.36
N THR A 52 20.19 19.30 1.27
CA THR A 52 19.95 18.44 0.12
C THR A 52 18.97 17.32 0.44
N VAL A 53 18.08 17.05 -0.50
CA VAL A 53 17.27 15.85 -0.58
C VAL A 53 17.70 15.10 -1.83
N LEU A 54 18.13 13.85 -1.65
CA LEU A 54 18.41 12.92 -2.75
C LEU A 54 17.26 11.91 -2.83
N LEU A 55 16.55 11.91 -3.95
CA LEU A 55 15.51 10.95 -4.30
C LEU A 55 16.09 9.97 -5.30
N VAL A 56 16.20 8.68 -4.92
CA VAL A 56 16.55 7.61 -5.84
C VAL A 56 15.27 6.93 -6.25
N ASN A 57 14.85 7.20 -7.47
CA ASN A 57 13.58 6.75 -8.02
C ASN A 57 13.83 5.82 -9.21
N TYR A 58 13.23 4.64 -9.18
CA TYR A 58 13.28 3.70 -10.29
C TYR A 58 12.13 4.01 -11.24
N ASP A 59 12.37 3.87 -12.55
CA ASP A 59 11.40 4.17 -13.61
C ASP A 59 10.38 3.05 -13.80
N GLU A 60 10.80 1.80 -13.66
CA GLU A 60 9.94 0.63 -13.82
C GLU A 60 10.29 -0.48 -12.83
N ASN A 61 9.45 -1.50 -12.76
CA ASN A 61 9.71 -2.68 -11.95
C ASN A 61 10.74 -3.61 -12.61
N ASP A 62 11.25 -4.53 -11.82
CA ASP A 62 12.24 -5.54 -12.19
C ASP A 62 11.62 -6.95 -12.38
N GLY A 63 10.30 -7.05 -12.53
CA GLY A 63 9.58 -8.32 -12.58
C GLY A 63 9.16 -8.89 -11.23
N PHE A 64 9.49 -8.23 -10.12
CA PHE A 64 8.97 -8.58 -8.80
C PHE A 64 7.65 -7.88 -8.53
N PHE A 65 6.66 -8.66 -8.12
CA PHE A 65 5.31 -8.16 -7.85
C PHE A 65 5.05 -8.15 -6.34
N ASP A 66 4.32 -7.13 -5.89
CA ASP A 66 3.85 -7.07 -4.52
C ASP A 66 2.72 -8.07 -4.29
N HIS A 67 2.54 -8.52 -3.05
CA HIS A 67 1.38 -9.31 -2.62
C HIS A 67 0.09 -8.46 -2.55
N MET A 68 0.22 -7.14 -2.59
CA MET A 68 -0.89 -6.19 -2.63
C MET A 68 -1.03 -5.63 -4.05
N PRO A 69 -2.23 -5.70 -4.66
CA PRO A 69 -2.45 -5.10 -5.97
C PRO A 69 -2.27 -3.58 -5.90
N SER A 70 -1.68 -3.02 -6.98
CA SER A 70 -1.52 -1.57 -7.13
C SER A 70 -2.88 -0.87 -7.07
N PRO A 71 -3.00 0.28 -6.39
CA PRO A 71 -4.23 1.06 -6.41
C PRO A 71 -4.54 1.53 -7.83
N SER A 72 -5.82 1.56 -8.16
CA SER A 72 -6.30 2.00 -9.48
C SER A 72 -7.72 2.55 -9.36
N ALA A 73 -8.10 3.42 -10.25
CA ALA A 73 -9.49 3.81 -10.43
C ALA A 73 -10.34 2.59 -10.89
N PRO A 74 -11.68 2.65 -10.81
CA PRO A 74 -12.55 1.54 -11.20
C PRO A 74 -12.32 1.08 -12.65
N SER A 75 -12.08 -0.22 -12.85
CA SER A 75 -11.84 -0.79 -14.19
C SER A 75 -13.10 -0.76 -15.05
N LEU A 76 -12.92 -0.55 -16.35
CA LEU A 76 -13.99 -0.64 -17.34
C LEU A 76 -14.36 -2.12 -17.57
N ARG A 77 -15.65 -2.44 -17.55
CA ARG A 77 -16.20 -3.73 -17.95
C ARG A 77 -16.53 -3.77 -19.45
N GLU A 78 -16.77 -4.96 -19.96
CA GLU A 78 -17.15 -5.17 -21.37
C GLU A 78 -18.48 -4.49 -21.73
N ASP A 79 -19.39 -4.36 -20.78
CA ASP A 79 -20.67 -3.68 -20.96
C ASP A 79 -20.59 -2.13 -20.90
N GLY A 80 -19.39 -1.59 -20.76
CA GLY A 80 -19.13 -0.17 -20.65
C GLY A 80 -19.36 0.42 -19.25
N SER A 81 -19.78 -0.38 -18.27
CA SER A 81 -19.88 0.05 -16.87
C SER A 81 -18.55 -0.02 -16.15
N PHE A 82 -18.42 0.68 -15.03
CA PHE A 82 -17.22 0.60 -14.18
C PHE A 82 -17.39 -0.43 -13.06
N ALA A 83 -16.31 -1.17 -12.78
CA ALA A 83 -16.23 -2.10 -11.67
C ALA A 83 -15.86 -1.35 -10.38
N GLY A 84 -16.86 -0.77 -9.73
CA GLY A 84 -16.69 0.02 -8.51
C GLY A 84 -17.14 1.47 -8.68
N LYS A 85 -16.72 2.32 -7.74
CA LYS A 85 -17.10 3.74 -7.69
C LYS A 85 -15.96 4.61 -7.21
N SER A 86 -16.03 5.90 -7.48
CA SER A 86 -15.04 6.88 -7.01
C SER A 86 -15.74 8.15 -6.55
N THR A 87 -15.24 8.74 -5.48
CA THR A 87 -15.71 10.06 -5.01
C THR A 87 -14.93 11.20 -5.68
N VAL A 88 -13.86 10.89 -6.43
CA VAL A 88 -13.07 11.84 -7.21
C VAL A 88 -13.19 11.53 -8.69
N PRO A 89 -13.24 12.55 -9.59
CA PRO A 89 -13.19 12.33 -11.04
C PRO A 89 -11.95 11.54 -11.46
N PHE A 90 -12.11 10.60 -12.40
CA PHE A 90 -11.02 9.75 -12.89
C PHE A 90 -11.00 9.59 -14.42
N ASP A 91 -11.71 10.45 -15.13
CA ASP A 91 -11.78 10.41 -16.60
C ASP A 91 -10.39 10.49 -17.24
N THR A 92 -9.47 11.19 -16.62
CA THR A 92 -8.08 11.34 -17.07
C THR A 92 -7.20 10.11 -16.78
N GLU A 93 -7.70 9.11 -16.03
CA GLU A 93 -7.04 7.82 -15.83
C GLU A 93 -7.40 6.80 -16.93
N ILE A 94 -8.37 7.13 -17.79
CA ILE A 94 -8.76 6.29 -18.95
C ILE A 94 -7.72 6.47 -20.04
N PHE A 95 -7.10 5.38 -20.49
CA PHE A 95 -6.07 5.41 -21.51
C PHE A 95 -6.68 5.74 -22.89
N GLN A 96 -6.61 7.01 -23.25
CA GLN A 96 -7.10 7.56 -24.51
C GLN A 96 -5.98 8.28 -25.30
N HIS A 97 -4.75 8.22 -24.80
CA HIS A 97 -3.64 8.92 -25.41
C HIS A 97 -3.28 8.31 -26.78
N VAL A 98 -3.24 9.15 -27.79
CA VAL A 98 -2.74 8.78 -29.13
C VAL A 98 -1.27 9.21 -29.19
N ALA A 99 -0.39 8.23 -29.32
CA ALA A 99 1.04 8.50 -29.43
C ALA A 99 1.35 9.36 -30.68
N PRO A 100 2.32 10.29 -30.61
CA PRO A 100 2.78 11.01 -31.78
C PRO A 100 3.24 10.06 -32.88
N PRO A 101 3.07 10.44 -34.19
CA PRO A 101 3.58 9.65 -35.29
C PRO A 101 5.08 9.33 -35.14
N GLY A 102 5.45 8.05 -35.24
CA GLY A 102 6.84 7.59 -35.08
C GLY A 102 7.21 7.12 -33.67
N SER A 103 6.33 7.21 -32.68
CA SER A 103 6.52 6.57 -31.40
C SER A 103 6.38 5.07 -31.55
N GLN A 104 7.44 4.29 -31.25
CA GLN A 104 7.46 2.85 -31.55
C GLN A 104 6.84 1.96 -30.47
N ASP A 105 6.68 2.44 -29.22
CA ASP A 105 6.43 1.57 -28.06
C ASP A 105 5.13 1.89 -27.30
N GLN A 106 4.23 2.68 -27.84
CA GLN A 106 2.96 2.94 -27.16
C GLN A 106 1.81 2.14 -27.81
N PRO A 107 1.09 1.35 -27.00
CA PRO A 107 -0.10 0.67 -27.49
C PRO A 107 -1.16 1.70 -27.94
N PRO A 108 -2.03 1.34 -28.89
CA PRO A 108 -3.15 2.20 -29.24
C PRO A 108 -4.08 2.40 -28.04
N PRO A 109 -4.76 3.55 -27.94
CA PRO A 109 -5.70 3.80 -26.87
C PRO A 109 -6.80 2.74 -26.86
N ASP A 110 -7.03 2.12 -25.71
CA ASP A 110 -7.98 1.01 -25.54
C ASP A 110 -9.12 1.34 -24.55
N GLY A 111 -9.14 2.55 -24.00
CA GLY A 111 -10.15 3.00 -23.05
C GLY A 111 -10.05 2.33 -21.68
N ARG A 112 -9.00 1.59 -21.40
CA ARG A 112 -8.79 0.91 -20.10
C ARG A 112 -8.14 1.83 -19.09
N ILE A 113 -8.19 1.41 -17.83
CA ILE A 113 -7.54 2.06 -16.72
C ILE A 113 -6.41 1.14 -16.23
N TYR A 114 -5.18 1.64 -16.27
CA TYR A 114 -3.98 0.90 -15.89
C TYR A 114 -3.54 1.22 -14.46
N GLY A 115 -3.83 2.43 -13.97
CA GLY A 115 -3.36 2.92 -12.67
C GLY A 115 -1.83 3.13 -12.64
N PRO A 116 -1.21 3.18 -11.43
CA PRO A 116 0.23 3.37 -11.28
C PRO A 116 1.10 2.19 -11.73
N GLY A 117 0.52 1.01 -11.98
CA GLY A 117 1.28 -0.18 -12.36
C GLY A 117 1.95 -0.90 -11.17
N PRO A 118 2.84 -1.88 -11.43
CA PRO A 118 3.55 -2.62 -10.40
C PRO A 118 4.44 -1.72 -9.55
N ARG A 119 4.72 -2.16 -8.30
CA ARG A 119 5.56 -1.41 -7.37
C ARG A 119 6.99 -1.26 -7.89
N VAL A 120 7.55 -0.06 -7.73
CA VAL A 120 8.98 0.23 -7.91
C VAL A 120 9.60 0.67 -6.58
N PRO A 121 10.90 0.42 -6.35
CA PRO A 121 11.61 0.94 -5.19
C PRO A 121 11.76 2.46 -5.25
N MET A 122 11.76 3.10 -4.07
CA MET A 122 12.15 4.49 -3.92
C MET A 122 12.93 4.69 -2.62
N LEU A 123 14.04 5.41 -2.68
CA LEU A 123 14.83 5.79 -1.51
C LEU A 123 14.82 7.31 -1.36
N VAL A 124 14.61 7.78 -0.13
CA VAL A 124 14.64 9.18 0.24
C VAL A 124 15.79 9.40 1.22
N LEU A 125 16.86 10.03 0.73
CA LEU A 125 18.09 10.24 1.50
C LEU A 125 18.28 11.74 1.75
N SER A 126 18.29 12.14 3.02
CA SER A 126 18.52 13.52 3.41
C SER A 126 18.81 13.61 4.91
N PRO A 127 19.29 14.75 5.42
CA PRO A 127 19.37 14.99 6.87
C PRO A 127 18.02 14.81 7.58
N TRP A 128 16.89 15.03 6.90
CA TRP A 128 15.54 14.99 7.46
C TRP A 128 14.84 13.64 7.34
N SER A 129 15.44 12.65 6.66
CA SER A 129 14.88 11.30 6.49
C SER A 129 15.70 10.18 7.13
N ARG A 130 16.67 10.51 7.99
CA ARG A 130 17.57 9.56 8.65
C ARG A 130 16.84 8.59 9.56
N GLY A 131 17.43 7.41 9.80
CA GLY A 131 16.93 6.42 10.76
C GLY A 131 16.32 5.16 10.14
N GLY A 132 16.40 4.95 8.84
CA GLY A 132 15.91 3.73 8.16
C GLY A 132 14.41 3.54 8.24
N TRP A 133 13.67 4.63 8.14
CA TRP A 133 12.22 4.66 8.18
C TRP A 133 11.58 4.00 6.96
N VAL A 134 10.50 3.26 7.20
CA VAL A 134 9.57 2.81 6.16
C VAL A 134 8.42 3.80 6.08
N ASN A 135 8.02 4.19 4.86
CA ASN A 135 6.82 4.96 4.61
C ASN A 135 5.88 4.17 3.69
N SER A 136 4.77 3.72 4.24
CA SER A 136 3.77 2.90 3.53
C SER A 136 2.60 3.72 2.97
N GLN A 137 2.74 5.04 2.89
CA GLN A 137 1.81 5.87 2.12
C GLN A 137 1.91 5.51 0.64
N VAL A 138 0.82 5.59 -0.08
CA VAL A 138 0.81 5.38 -1.53
C VAL A 138 1.48 6.56 -2.22
N PHE A 139 2.50 6.27 -3.01
CA PHE A 139 3.20 7.21 -3.87
C PHE A 139 3.24 6.68 -5.31
N ASP A 140 3.41 7.57 -6.26
CA ASP A 140 3.73 7.26 -7.64
C ASP A 140 4.78 8.23 -8.19
N HIS A 141 5.09 8.16 -9.48
CA HIS A 141 6.07 9.08 -10.09
C HIS A 141 5.64 10.55 -10.01
N THR A 142 4.33 10.83 -9.96
CA THR A 142 3.86 12.21 -9.81
C THR A 142 4.13 12.79 -8.42
N SER A 143 4.41 11.92 -7.43
CA SER A 143 4.72 12.36 -6.06
C SER A 143 6.00 13.22 -5.99
N VAL A 144 6.98 12.95 -6.85
CA VAL A 144 8.18 13.78 -6.99
C VAL A 144 7.83 15.17 -7.49
N LEU A 145 6.95 15.25 -8.50
CA LEU A 145 6.48 16.53 -9.03
C LEU A 145 5.65 17.29 -7.99
N GLN A 146 4.77 16.61 -7.25
CA GLN A 146 4.00 17.22 -6.15
C GLN A 146 4.91 17.74 -5.04
N PHE A 147 6.04 17.07 -4.75
CA PHE A 147 7.05 17.56 -3.82
C PHE A 147 7.70 18.85 -4.32
N LEU A 148 8.04 18.93 -5.62
CA LEU A 148 8.57 20.14 -6.24
C LEU A 148 7.53 21.27 -6.26
N GLU A 149 6.27 20.97 -6.54
CA GLU A 149 5.17 21.95 -6.44
C GLU A 149 5.13 22.60 -5.06
N LYS A 150 5.17 21.79 -4.00
CA LYS A 150 5.19 22.29 -2.62
C LYS A 150 6.43 23.14 -2.33
N ARG A 151 7.58 22.70 -2.78
CA ARG A 151 8.86 23.40 -2.52
C ARG A 151 8.96 24.73 -3.24
N PHE A 152 8.49 24.81 -4.48
CA PHE A 152 8.68 25.95 -5.37
C PHE A 152 7.42 26.78 -5.60
N GLN A 153 6.28 26.38 -5.04
CA GLN A 153 4.97 27.05 -5.21
C GLN A 153 4.56 27.14 -6.69
N VAL A 154 4.83 26.08 -7.42
CA VAL A 154 4.42 25.88 -8.81
C VAL A 154 3.28 24.88 -8.89
N HIS A 155 2.63 24.74 -10.02
CA HIS A 155 1.56 23.78 -10.21
C HIS A 155 1.72 23.05 -11.56
N GLU A 156 1.69 21.70 -11.53
CA GLU A 156 1.69 20.85 -12.72
C GLU A 156 0.25 20.45 -13.08
N PRO A 157 -0.34 21.04 -14.14
CA PRO A 157 -1.74 20.83 -14.47
C PRO A 157 -2.08 19.43 -14.98
N ASN A 158 -1.07 18.67 -15.42
CA ASN A 158 -1.27 17.34 -16.00
C ASN A 158 -1.36 16.21 -14.96
N ILE A 159 -1.11 16.50 -13.69
CA ILE A 159 -1.36 15.51 -12.63
C ILE A 159 -2.87 15.40 -12.41
N SER A 160 -3.44 14.23 -12.63
CA SER A 160 -4.87 13.98 -12.55
C SER A 160 -5.44 14.25 -11.14
N ALA A 161 -6.72 14.59 -11.06
CA ALA A 161 -7.42 14.74 -9.79
C ALA A 161 -7.36 13.45 -8.96
N TRP A 162 -7.45 12.30 -9.61
CA TRP A 162 -7.37 10.99 -8.96
C TRP A 162 -5.99 10.76 -8.33
N ARG A 163 -4.89 11.02 -9.06
CA ARG A 163 -3.53 10.88 -8.53
C ARG A 163 -3.27 11.81 -7.37
N ARG A 164 -3.71 13.06 -7.46
CA ARG A 164 -3.61 14.01 -6.34
C ARG A 164 -4.38 13.57 -5.10
N ALA A 165 -5.52 12.90 -5.27
CA ALA A 165 -6.30 12.39 -4.15
C ALA A 165 -5.67 11.16 -3.49
N VAL A 166 -5.08 10.25 -4.27
CA VAL A 166 -4.60 8.95 -3.81
C VAL A 166 -3.10 8.94 -3.49
N CYS A 167 -2.28 9.61 -4.32
CA CYS A 167 -0.82 9.59 -4.17
C CYS A 167 -0.33 10.78 -3.33
N GLY A 168 0.51 10.49 -2.35
CA GLY A 168 1.12 11.51 -1.49
C GLY A 168 2.18 12.35 -2.22
N ASP A 169 2.59 13.43 -1.59
CA ASP A 169 3.57 14.39 -2.10
C ASP A 169 4.98 14.23 -1.51
N LEU A 170 5.28 13.09 -0.96
CA LEU A 170 6.53 12.73 -0.26
C LEU A 170 6.83 13.50 1.04
N THR A 171 6.10 14.53 1.41
CA THR A 171 6.41 15.30 2.63
C THR A 171 6.38 14.45 3.89
N SER A 172 5.56 13.41 3.95
CA SER A 172 5.49 12.47 5.07
C SER A 172 6.76 11.62 5.25
N ALA A 173 7.67 11.60 4.28
CA ALA A 173 8.95 10.91 4.41
C ALA A 173 9.96 11.66 5.29
N PHE A 174 9.72 12.94 5.57
CA PHE A 174 10.67 13.82 6.25
C PHE A 174 10.21 14.22 7.64
N ASN A 175 11.18 14.49 8.51
CA ASN A 175 11.00 15.23 9.75
C ASN A 175 11.81 16.54 9.66
N PHE A 176 11.18 17.61 9.17
CA PHE A 176 11.83 18.90 9.02
C PHE A 176 11.92 19.68 10.33
N VAL A 177 11.13 19.31 11.35
CA VAL A 177 11.08 20.03 12.63
C VAL A 177 12.18 19.55 13.56
N ASP A 178 12.35 18.24 13.66
CA ASP A 178 13.35 17.59 14.51
C ASP A 178 14.04 16.49 13.71
N PRO A 179 15.03 16.84 12.88
CA PRO A 179 15.74 15.87 12.08
C PRO A 179 16.51 14.90 12.98
N ASN A 180 16.40 13.62 12.69
CA ASN A 180 17.06 12.58 13.46
C ASN A 180 18.57 12.78 13.53
N GLY A 181 19.11 12.85 14.74
CA GLY A 181 20.53 13.04 15.02
C GLY A 181 21.39 11.77 15.02
N GLU A 182 20.82 10.60 14.66
CA GLU A 182 21.57 9.34 14.65
C GLU A 182 22.81 9.41 13.75
N ALA A 183 23.86 8.69 14.17
CA ALA A 183 25.08 8.58 13.39
C ALA A 183 24.79 7.96 12.02
N LEU A 184 25.49 8.43 10.98
CA LEU A 184 25.43 7.79 9.68
C LEU A 184 26.01 6.37 9.77
N PRO A 185 25.34 5.35 9.19
CA PRO A 185 25.89 4.02 9.15
C PRO A 185 27.15 4.01 8.29
N SER A 186 28.12 3.16 8.66
CA SER A 186 29.25 2.88 7.78
C SER A 186 28.76 2.11 6.56
N LEU A 187 28.94 2.69 5.38
CA LEU A 187 28.60 2.03 4.13
C LEU A 187 29.71 1.02 3.72
N PRO A 188 29.36 -0.08 3.05
CA PRO A 188 30.35 -0.99 2.48
C PRO A 188 31.26 -0.26 1.51
N ALA A 189 32.53 -0.60 1.50
CA ALA A 189 33.45 -0.09 0.48
C ALA A 189 33.05 -0.68 -0.89
N THR A 190 32.81 0.18 -1.87
CA THR A 190 32.53 -0.21 -3.25
C THR A 190 33.56 0.42 -4.18
N SER A 191 33.76 -0.19 -5.35
CA SER A 191 34.56 0.40 -6.41
C SER A 191 33.98 0.04 -7.77
N ARG A 192 34.13 0.94 -8.73
CA ARG A 192 33.73 0.71 -10.12
C ARG A 192 34.34 -0.60 -10.67
N HIS A 193 35.61 -0.81 -10.47
CA HIS A 193 36.32 -2.01 -10.94
C HIS A 193 35.72 -3.30 -10.38
N ALA A 194 35.36 -3.31 -9.09
CA ALA A 194 34.74 -4.49 -8.48
C ALA A 194 33.32 -4.71 -9.02
N ALA A 195 32.52 -3.66 -9.20
CA ALA A 195 31.17 -3.73 -9.75
C ALA A 195 31.18 -4.26 -11.19
N ASP A 196 32.03 -3.70 -12.05
CA ASP A 196 32.18 -4.13 -13.44
C ASP A 196 32.68 -5.57 -13.54
N GLY A 197 33.64 -5.98 -12.68
CA GLY A 197 34.14 -7.35 -12.63
C GLY A 197 33.09 -8.36 -12.16
N LEU A 198 32.15 -7.96 -11.28
CA LEU A 198 31.02 -8.79 -10.88
C LEU A 198 30.03 -8.98 -12.05
N ARG A 199 29.74 -7.92 -12.81
CA ARG A 199 28.89 -8.01 -13.99
C ARG A 199 29.50 -8.95 -15.05
N GLN A 200 30.77 -8.79 -15.36
CA GLN A 200 31.48 -9.66 -16.31
C GLN A 200 31.43 -11.15 -15.90
N ARG A 201 31.54 -11.44 -14.61
CA ARG A 201 31.37 -12.82 -14.11
C ARG A 201 29.93 -13.30 -14.22
N GLN A 202 28.96 -12.46 -13.95
CA GLN A 202 27.54 -12.78 -14.08
C GLN A 202 27.19 -13.18 -15.51
N GLU A 203 27.71 -12.46 -16.51
CA GLU A 203 27.48 -12.75 -17.94
C GLU A 203 28.03 -14.11 -18.39
N GLN A 204 29.02 -14.66 -17.66
CA GLN A 204 29.61 -15.96 -17.92
C GLN A 204 28.91 -17.12 -17.20
N LEU A 205 27.95 -16.81 -16.31
CA LEU A 205 27.21 -17.85 -15.60
C LEU A 205 26.16 -18.50 -16.52
N PRO A 206 25.92 -19.80 -16.36
CA PRO A 206 24.84 -20.45 -17.06
C PRO A 206 23.49 -19.87 -16.60
N GLN A 207 22.52 -19.87 -17.51
CA GLN A 207 21.15 -19.50 -17.16
C GLN A 207 20.62 -20.39 -16.04
N VAL A 208 20.08 -19.81 -14.98
CA VAL A 208 19.46 -20.54 -13.88
C VAL A 208 18.13 -21.13 -14.36
N PRO A 209 17.97 -22.46 -14.35
CA PRO A 209 16.71 -23.06 -14.73
C PRO A 209 15.61 -22.75 -13.72
N LEU A 210 14.38 -22.65 -14.19
CA LEU A 210 13.22 -22.53 -13.28
C LEU A 210 13.20 -23.74 -12.33
N PRO A 211 13.07 -23.53 -11.03
CA PRO A 211 12.93 -24.64 -10.10
C PRO A 211 11.64 -25.40 -10.38
N PRO A 212 11.62 -26.75 -10.24
CA PRO A 212 10.40 -27.52 -10.36
C PRO A 212 9.31 -26.98 -9.41
N PRO A 213 8.01 -27.08 -9.75
CA PRO A 213 6.93 -26.57 -8.92
C PRO A 213 6.99 -26.99 -7.45
N THR A 214 7.44 -28.21 -7.17
CA THR A 214 7.62 -28.74 -5.80
C THR A 214 8.74 -28.07 -5.01
N HIS A 215 9.66 -27.38 -5.69
CA HIS A 215 10.81 -26.68 -5.09
C HIS A 215 10.63 -25.17 -5.11
N GLN A 216 9.57 -24.66 -5.73
CA GLN A 216 9.28 -23.23 -5.72
C GLN A 216 8.85 -22.81 -4.33
N ARG A 217 9.44 -21.75 -3.82
CA ARG A 217 9.17 -21.20 -2.49
C ARG A 217 9.16 -19.68 -2.56
N LEU A 218 8.27 -19.07 -1.79
CA LEU A 218 8.31 -17.62 -1.61
C LEU A 218 9.60 -17.24 -0.84
N PRO A 219 10.22 -16.12 -1.19
CA PRO A 219 11.36 -15.61 -0.43
C PRO A 219 11.00 -15.39 1.03
N HIS A 220 11.89 -15.78 1.93
CA HIS A 220 11.74 -15.48 3.34
C HIS A 220 12.24 -14.07 3.64
N GLN A 221 11.35 -13.22 4.15
CA GLN A 221 11.74 -11.94 4.69
C GLN A 221 12.28 -12.10 6.12
N ARG A 222 13.38 -11.40 6.43
CA ARG A 222 13.92 -11.37 7.78
C ARG A 222 12.90 -10.72 8.71
N ARG A 223 12.58 -11.38 9.83
CA ARG A 223 11.72 -10.83 10.89
C ARG A 223 12.43 -9.63 11.53
N LEU A 224 12.01 -8.44 11.19
CA LEU A 224 12.55 -7.21 11.76
C LEU A 224 11.53 -6.10 11.58
N ALA A 225 10.96 -5.64 12.68
CA ALA A 225 10.18 -4.42 12.67
C ALA A 225 11.11 -3.22 12.45
N ARG A 226 10.73 -2.33 11.54
CA ARG A 226 11.44 -1.09 11.24
C ARG A 226 10.62 0.10 11.71
N PRO A 227 11.25 1.24 12.07
CA PRO A 227 10.48 2.45 12.32
C PRO A 227 9.62 2.78 11.09
N SER A 228 8.35 3.08 11.34
CA SER A 228 7.37 3.36 10.29
C SER A 228 6.75 4.74 10.49
N ARG A 229 6.66 5.50 9.41
CA ARG A 229 6.02 6.82 9.41
C ARG A 229 4.52 6.68 9.74
N ALA A 230 3.98 7.70 10.40
CA ALA A 230 2.54 7.87 10.51
C ALA A 230 1.91 7.95 9.12
N LEU A 231 0.71 7.38 8.97
CA LEU A 231 0.01 7.36 7.70
C LEU A 231 -1.29 8.17 7.79
N PRO A 232 -1.71 8.79 6.68
CA PRO A 232 -2.88 9.67 6.66
C PRO A 232 -4.20 8.91 6.47
N TYR A 233 -4.24 7.60 6.72
CA TYR A 233 -5.39 6.75 6.44
C TYR A 233 -6.20 6.43 7.69
N GLN A 234 -7.52 6.64 7.64
CA GLN A 234 -8.48 6.13 8.63
C GLN A 234 -9.65 5.50 7.88
N LEU A 235 -9.54 4.21 7.61
CA LEU A 235 -10.43 3.46 6.73
C LEU A 235 -11.40 2.60 7.53
N HIS A 236 -12.67 2.63 7.15
CA HIS A 236 -13.72 1.87 7.78
C HIS A 236 -14.59 1.18 6.74
N VAL A 237 -15.10 0.00 7.08
CA VAL A 237 -16.05 -0.76 6.27
C VAL A 237 -17.17 -1.25 7.17
N GLU A 238 -18.40 -0.93 6.81
CA GLU A 238 -19.58 -1.51 7.41
C GLU A 238 -20.34 -2.32 6.34
N ALA A 239 -20.86 -3.47 6.70
CA ALA A 239 -21.60 -4.35 5.81
C ALA A 239 -23.00 -4.59 6.37
N THR A 240 -24.02 -4.39 5.55
CA THR A 240 -25.42 -4.73 5.85
C THR A 240 -25.87 -5.84 4.93
N VAL A 241 -26.43 -6.90 5.51
CA VAL A 241 -26.96 -8.05 4.76
C VAL A 241 -28.47 -7.95 4.70
N ALA A 242 -29.01 -7.78 3.50
CA ALA A 242 -30.44 -7.76 3.23
C ALA A 242 -30.86 -9.04 2.51
N ALA A 243 -31.22 -10.06 3.29
CA ALA A 243 -31.49 -11.42 2.79
C ALA A 243 -32.66 -11.46 1.77
N GLU A 244 -33.74 -10.73 2.03
CA GLU A 244 -34.90 -10.67 1.13
C GLU A 244 -34.56 -10.03 -0.22
N GLN A 245 -33.65 -9.03 -0.23
CA GLN A 245 -33.20 -8.36 -1.44
C GLN A 245 -32.00 -9.10 -2.09
N ARG A 246 -31.56 -10.22 -1.55
CA ARG A 246 -30.37 -10.97 -2.00
C ARG A 246 -29.13 -10.09 -2.17
N ARG A 247 -28.85 -9.26 -1.15
CA ARG A 247 -27.88 -8.20 -1.27
C ARG A 247 -27.03 -8.05 -0.02
N VAL A 248 -25.72 -7.78 -0.24
CA VAL A 248 -24.80 -7.25 0.77
C VAL A 248 -24.42 -5.84 0.35
N THR A 249 -24.78 -4.86 1.15
CA THR A 249 -24.38 -3.46 0.95
C THR A 249 -23.11 -3.20 1.73
N LEU A 250 -22.07 -2.74 1.03
CA LEU A 250 -20.83 -2.26 1.64
C LEU A 250 -20.87 -0.73 1.72
N ASN A 251 -20.63 -0.20 2.92
CA ASN A 251 -20.39 1.20 3.15
C ASN A 251 -18.91 1.40 3.48
N LEU A 252 -18.22 2.15 2.63
CA LEU A 252 -16.78 2.39 2.70
C LEU A 252 -16.56 3.83 3.09
N PHE A 253 -15.85 4.06 4.20
CA PHE A 253 -15.61 5.40 4.75
C PHE A 253 -14.12 5.65 4.85
N ASN A 254 -13.74 6.88 4.57
CA ASN A 254 -12.40 7.38 4.81
C ASN A 254 -12.47 8.65 5.68
N THR A 255 -12.15 8.53 6.94
CA THR A 255 -12.11 9.66 7.88
C THR A 255 -10.71 10.23 8.07
N GLY A 256 -9.73 9.73 7.31
CA GLY A 256 -8.36 10.21 7.28
C GLY A 256 -8.18 11.48 6.44
N GLU A 257 -6.92 11.80 6.13
CA GLU A 257 -6.53 13.05 5.46
C GLU A 257 -6.12 12.82 3.98
N GLN A 258 -5.93 11.58 3.55
CA GLN A 258 -5.54 11.20 2.19
C GLN A 258 -6.57 10.24 1.60
N GLY A 259 -6.85 10.37 0.32
CA GLY A 259 -7.70 9.43 -0.42
C GLY A 259 -7.08 8.02 -0.45
N ALA A 260 -7.94 7.01 -0.48
CA ALA A 260 -7.51 5.63 -0.53
C ALA A 260 -8.36 4.80 -1.49
N VAL A 261 -7.80 3.72 -1.99
CA VAL A 261 -8.48 2.74 -2.84
C VAL A 261 -8.74 1.48 -2.05
N PHE A 262 -10.01 1.06 -2.02
CA PHE A 262 -10.40 -0.27 -1.55
C PHE A 262 -10.54 -1.19 -2.76
N HIS A 263 -9.87 -2.34 -2.71
CA HIS A 263 -10.05 -3.43 -3.67
C HIS A 263 -11.00 -4.45 -3.07
N VAL A 264 -12.06 -4.80 -3.76
CA VAL A 264 -13.04 -5.78 -3.27
C VAL A 264 -13.16 -6.93 -4.26
N TYR A 265 -12.88 -8.12 -3.78
CA TYR A 265 -12.96 -9.37 -4.52
C TYR A 265 -14.13 -10.21 -4.03
N ASP A 266 -14.83 -10.87 -4.94
CA ASP A 266 -15.70 -11.99 -4.60
C ASP A 266 -14.87 -13.29 -4.60
N ARG A 267 -14.61 -13.85 -3.43
CA ARG A 267 -13.79 -15.07 -3.32
C ARG A 267 -14.46 -16.32 -3.85
N ARG A 268 -15.74 -16.26 -4.17
CA ARG A 268 -16.45 -17.36 -4.83
C ARG A 268 -16.06 -17.45 -6.31
N ASP A 269 -15.65 -16.34 -6.91
CA ASP A 269 -15.19 -16.27 -8.29
C ASP A 269 -14.12 -15.18 -8.47
N LEU A 270 -12.86 -15.57 -8.35
CA LEU A 270 -11.71 -14.68 -8.51
C LEU A 270 -11.36 -14.39 -9.98
N THR A 271 -12.09 -14.95 -10.95
CA THR A 271 -11.91 -14.64 -12.37
C THR A 271 -12.61 -13.33 -12.76
N GLN A 272 -13.55 -12.88 -11.95
CA GLN A 272 -14.22 -11.61 -12.17
C GLN A 272 -13.30 -10.41 -11.89
N ILE A 273 -13.51 -9.33 -12.62
CA ILE A 273 -12.83 -8.07 -12.38
C ILE A 273 -13.14 -7.58 -10.97
N PRO A 274 -12.15 -7.36 -10.10
CA PRO A 274 -12.38 -6.84 -8.76
C PRO A 274 -13.01 -5.44 -8.83
N ARG A 275 -13.91 -5.14 -7.90
CA ARG A 275 -14.41 -3.76 -7.79
C ARG A 275 -13.44 -2.91 -7.00
N ARG A 276 -13.15 -1.73 -7.51
CA ARG A 276 -12.29 -0.74 -6.87
C ARG A 276 -13.08 0.48 -6.47
N TYR A 277 -12.84 0.96 -5.25
CA TYR A 277 -13.52 2.12 -4.71
C TYR A 277 -12.50 3.14 -4.27
N THR A 278 -12.45 4.28 -4.96
CA THR A 278 -11.64 5.41 -4.52
C THR A 278 -12.47 6.30 -3.61
N VAL A 279 -12.01 6.49 -2.38
CA VAL A 279 -12.71 7.31 -1.38
C VAL A 279 -11.76 8.39 -0.87
N GLU A 280 -12.08 9.64 -1.19
CA GLU A 280 -11.32 10.80 -0.72
C GLU A 280 -11.42 10.97 0.79
N ALA A 281 -10.51 11.76 1.35
CA ALA A 281 -10.56 12.19 2.75
C ALA A 281 -11.91 12.79 3.13
N GLY A 282 -12.47 12.36 4.25
CA GLY A 282 -13.76 12.83 4.78
C GLY A 282 -14.98 12.37 3.98
N LYS A 283 -14.83 11.47 3.00
CA LYS A 283 -15.95 11.01 2.16
C LYS A 283 -16.29 9.53 2.42
N ALA A 284 -17.41 9.12 1.81
CA ALA A 284 -17.91 7.76 1.84
C ALA A 284 -18.50 7.35 0.49
N VAL A 285 -18.52 6.05 0.23
CA VAL A 285 -19.21 5.44 -0.91
C VAL A 285 -19.94 4.18 -0.47
N SER A 286 -21.11 3.95 -1.05
CA SER A 286 -21.90 2.74 -0.82
C SER A 286 -22.10 1.97 -2.12
N ASP A 287 -22.01 0.64 -2.07
CA ASP A 287 -22.28 -0.22 -3.21
C ASP A 287 -22.89 -1.56 -2.80
N ASP A 288 -23.69 -2.11 -3.71
CA ASP A 288 -24.43 -3.35 -3.52
C ASP A 288 -23.73 -4.52 -4.22
N TRP A 289 -23.61 -5.63 -3.51
CA TRP A 289 -23.14 -6.91 -4.00
C TRP A 289 -24.29 -7.91 -3.99
N LEU A 290 -24.66 -8.38 -5.17
CA LEU A 290 -25.71 -9.38 -5.29
C LEU A 290 -25.17 -10.77 -4.85
N ALA A 291 -25.99 -11.48 -4.12
CA ALA A 291 -25.66 -12.83 -3.67
C ALA A 291 -26.93 -13.69 -3.74
N GLU A 292 -26.84 -14.90 -4.27
CA GLU A 292 -28.01 -15.80 -4.36
C GLU A 292 -28.38 -16.43 -3.03
N SER A 293 -27.41 -17.02 -2.36
CA SER A 293 -27.59 -17.71 -1.08
C SER A 293 -26.49 -17.42 -0.08
N GLU A 294 -25.28 -17.14 -0.56
CA GLU A 294 -24.08 -16.90 0.24
C GLU A 294 -23.22 -15.80 -0.37
N TYR A 295 -22.35 -15.23 0.43
CA TYR A 295 -21.38 -14.23 0.00
C TYR A 295 -20.02 -14.50 0.64
N HIS A 296 -18.95 -14.15 -0.08
CA HIS A 296 -17.59 -14.21 0.42
C HIS A 296 -16.78 -13.05 -0.18
N LEU A 297 -16.81 -11.89 0.48
CA LEU A 297 -16.15 -10.68 0.02
C LEU A 297 -14.83 -10.46 0.76
N TRP A 298 -13.81 -10.12 0.00
CA TRP A 298 -12.46 -9.85 0.50
C TRP A 298 -12.05 -8.44 0.09
N LEU A 299 -11.77 -7.59 1.08
CA LEU A 299 -11.44 -6.18 0.89
C LEU A 299 -10.01 -5.91 1.33
N LEU A 300 -9.28 -5.22 0.48
CA LEU A 300 -7.90 -4.78 0.72
C LEU A 300 -7.81 -3.27 0.60
N GLY A 301 -6.95 -2.67 1.40
CA GLY A 301 -6.60 -1.26 1.35
C GLY A 301 -5.11 -1.05 1.68
N PRO A 302 -4.62 0.20 1.70
CA PRO A 302 -3.22 0.49 1.98
C PRO A 302 -2.79 -0.01 3.37
N ASN A 303 -1.48 -0.30 3.48
CA ASN A 303 -0.80 -0.68 4.72
C ASN A 303 -1.47 -1.83 5.49
N GLY A 304 -1.83 -2.91 4.79
CA GLY A 304 -2.38 -4.12 5.43
C GLY A 304 -3.83 -3.98 5.89
N PHE A 305 -4.55 -2.90 5.52
CA PHE A 305 -5.99 -2.83 5.76
C PHE A 305 -6.69 -3.99 5.07
N HIS A 306 -7.38 -4.81 5.85
CA HIS A 306 -7.98 -6.04 5.38
C HIS A 306 -9.33 -6.27 6.05
N ARG A 307 -10.34 -6.63 5.25
CA ARG A 307 -11.64 -7.10 5.74
C ARG A 307 -12.04 -8.34 4.96
N GLU A 308 -12.53 -9.35 5.65
CA GLU A 308 -13.09 -10.54 5.03
C GLU A 308 -14.48 -10.79 5.61
N LEU A 309 -15.45 -10.95 4.73
CA LEU A 309 -16.87 -11.04 5.05
C LEU A 309 -17.43 -12.29 4.37
N ARG A 310 -17.80 -13.30 5.14
CA ARG A 310 -18.44 -14.51 4.63
C ARG A 310 -19.70 -14.81 5.42
N GLY A 311 -20.72 -15.33 4.74
CA GLY A 311 -21.97 -15.76 5.37
C GLY A 311 -23.01 -16.19 4.37
N THR A 312 -24.18 -16.56 4.90
CA THR A 312 -25.35 -16.97 4.12
C THR A 312 -26.45 -15.91 4.22
N LEU A 313 -27.40 -15.91 3.29
CA LEU A 313 -28.59 -15.07 3.32
C LEU A 313 -29.82 -15.73 4.01
N SER A 314 -29.61 -16.92 4.58
CA SER A 314 -30.71 -17.74 5.12
C SER A 314 -31.31 -17.23 6.43
N ARG A 315 -30.61 -16.34 7.13
CA ARG A 315 -31.01 -15.78 8.43
C ARG A 315 -30.39 -14.43 8.72
N PRO A 316 -30.91 -13.64 9.69
CA PRO A 316 -30.28 -12.42 10.13
C PRO A 316 -28.82 -12.64 10.56
N GLN A 317 -27.94 -11.75 10.20
CA GLN A 317 -26.52 -11.79 10.47
C GLN A 317 -26.16 -10.79 11.57
N PRO A 318 -25.19 -11.10 12.46
CA PRO A 318 -24.69 -10.11 13.41
C PRO A 318 -24.01 -8.96 12.67
N GLU A 319 -24.32 -7.75 13.10
CA GLU A 319 -23.61 -6.55 12.68
C GLU A 319 -22.31 -6.42 13.43
N VAL A 320 -21.25 -6.09 12.72
CA VAL A 320 -19.90 -5.96 13.28
C VAL A 320 -19.35 -4.58 12.91
N ARG A 321 -18.90 -3.85 13.93
CA ARG A 321 -18.22 -2.56 13.76
C ARG A 321 -16.92 -2.57 14.55
N LEU A 322 -15.87 -2.03 13.96
CA LEU A 322 -14.59 -1.82 14.62
C LEU A 322 -14.26 -0.33 14.55
N ARG A 323 -14.07 0.29 15.70
CA ARG A 323 -13.81 1.73 15.79
C ARG A 323 -12.56 2.02 16.60
N PRO A 324 -11.71 2.93 16.14
CA PRO A 324 -10.63 3.44 16.96
C PRO A 324 -11.18 4.23 18.16
N THR A 325 -10.53 4.06 19.31
CA THR A 325 -10.82 4.80 20.54
C THR A 325 -9.49 5.14 21.20
N GLY A 326 -8.91 6.29 20.86
CA GLY A 326 -7.53 6.59 21.20
C GLY A 326 -6.58 5.57 20.60
N ARG A 327 -5.72 4.96 21.42
CA ARG A 327 -4.78 3.89 21.01
C ARG A 327 -5.33 2.48 21.17
N SER A 328 -6.64 2.34 21.22
CA SER A 328 -7.35 1.08 21.35
C SER A 328 -8.37 0.94 20.22
N LEU A 329 -8.82 -0.28 20.01
CA LEU A 329 -9.90 -0.62 19.08
C LEU A 329 -11.09 -1.09 19.90
N LEU A 330 -12.27 -0.58 19.59
CA LEU A 330 -13.54 -1.03 20.17
C LEU A 330 -14.28 -1.87 19.12
N LEU A 331 -14.36 -3.17 19.37
CA LEU A 331 -15.22 -4.10 18.63
C LEU A 331 -16.64 -4.00 19.19
N GLN A 332 -17.59 -3.76 18.32
CA GLN A 332 -19.02 -3.69 18.65
C GLN A 332 -19.77 -4.71 17.81
N LEU A 333 -20.56 -5.54 18.47
CA LEU A 333 -21.40 -6.56 17.87
C LEU A 333 -22.85 -6.28 18.22
N ASN A 334 -23.75 -6.43 17.27
CA ASN A 334 -25.19 -6.30 17.47
C ASN A 334 -25.92 -7.45 16.80
N ASN A 335 -26.87 -8.07 17.49
CA ASN A 335 -27.72 -9.11 16.95
C ASN A 335 -29.10 -8.52 16.62
N PRO A 336 -29.43 -8.23 15.36
CA PRO A 336 -30.74 -7.71 14.99
C PRO A 336 -31.84 -8.80 14.95
N GLY A 337 -31.46 -10.06 15.11
CA GLY A 337 -32.37 -11.21 15.02
C GLY A 337 -33.14 -11.49 16.31
N THR A 338 -34.07 -12.43 16.20
CA THR A 338 -34.94 -12.88 17.30
C THR A 338 -34.43 -14.10 18.05
N GLU A 339 -33.29 -14.67 17.61
CA GLU A 339 -32.64 -15.80 18.24
C GLU A 339 -31.24 -15.43 18.74
N ALA A 340 -30.77 -16.14 19.75
CA ALA A 340 -29.40 -15.94 20.24
C ALA A 340 -28.38 -16.44 19.23
N ILE A 341 -27.26 -15.72 19.06
CA ILE A 341 -26.17 -16.08 18.17
C ILE A 341 -24.92 -16.38 19.01
N ALA A 342 -24.32 -17.56 18.79
CA ALA A 342 -23.04 -17.93 19.37
C ALA A 342 -21.91 -17.63 18.37
N LEU A 343 -20.88 -16.92 18.83
CA LEU A 343 -19.68 -16.55 18.07
C LEU A 343 -18.44 -16.94 18.86
N THR A 344 -17.34 -17.11 18.15
CA THR A 344 -16.01 -17.19 18.74
C THR A 344 -15.17 -16.07 18.14
N LEU A 345 -14.59 -15.24 18.99
CA LEU A 345 -13.49 -14.35 18.61
C LEU A 345 -12.20 -15.16 18.82
N GLU A 346 -11.50 -15.41 17.72
CA GLU A 346 -10.29 -16.23 17.70
C GLU A 346 -9.13 -15.56 18.45
N ARG A 347 -8.08 -16.34 18.73
CA ARG A 347 -6.86 -15.80 19.33
C ARG A 347 -6.24 -14.76 18.41
N CYS A 348 -5.98 -13.58 18.97
CA CYS A 348 -5.36 -12.46 18.23
C CYS A 348 -3.88 -12.74 17.98
N PRO A 349 -3.41 -12.80 16.73
CA PRO A 349 -2.00 -13.15 16.41
C PRO A 349 -0.98 -12.23 17.08
N TYR A 350 -1.24 -10.93 17.14
CA TYR A 350 -0.31 -9.94 17.69
C TYR A 350 -0.19 -9.98 19.22
N THR A 351 -1.26 -10.28 19.93
CA THR A 351 -1.29 -10.25 21.41
C THR A 351 -1.34 -11.63 22.02
N GLN A 352 -1.60 -12.67 21.24
CA GLN A 352 -1.81 -14.05 21.68
C GLN A 352 -2.95 -14.20 22.70
N GLN A 353 -3.84 -13.21 22.79
CA GLN A 353 -5.00 -13.24 23.68
C GLN A 353 -6.17 -13.93 23.00
N GLY A 354 -7.05 -14.54 23.77
CA GLY A 354 -8.21 -15.32 23.32
C GLY A 354 -7.92 -16.83 23.30
N PRO A 355 -8.79 -17.65 22.69
CA PRO A 355 -10.05 -17.23 22.09
C PRO A 355 -11.11 -16.83 23.13
N TRP A 356 -12.15 -16.09 22.69
CA TRP A 356 -13.28 -15.72 23.55
C TRP A 356 -14.60 -16.21 22.95
N PRO A 357 -15.36 -17.05 23.66
CA PRO A 357 -16.73 -17.36 23.29
C PRO A 357 -17.63 -16.16 23.58
N ILE A 358 -18.48 -15.80 22.63
CA ILE A 358 -19.40 -14.66 22.75
C ILE A 358 -20.82 -15.18 22.42
N THR A 359 -21.79 -14.90 23.31
CA THR A 359 -23.20 -15.16 23.04
C THR A 359 -23.93 -13.83 22.97
N LEU A 360 -24.55 -13.56 21.81
CA LEU A 360 -25.37 -12.38 21.60
C LEU A 360 -26.84 -12.80 21.78
N PRO A 361 -27.55 -12.35 22.82
CA PRO A 361 -28.98 -12.57 22.95
C PRO A 361 -29.77 -11.99 21.78
N ALA A 362 -31.00 -12.41 21.58
CA ALA A 362 -31.91 -11.79 20.63
C ALA A 362 -32.00 -10.28 20.88
N GLY A 363 -31.80 -9.46 19.86
CA GLY A 363 -31.75 -8.00 19.98
C GLY A 363 -30.60 -7.45 20.85
N GLY A 364 -29.66 -8.33 21.28
CA GLY A 364 -28.60 -7.97 22.21
C GLY A 364 -27.33 -7.44 21.51
N SER A 365 -26.44 -6.88 22.31
CA SER A 365 -25.15 -6.35 21.84
C SER A 365 -23.99 -6.81 22.73
N HIS A 366 -22.78 -6.75 22.19
CA HIS A 366 -21.53 -7.00 22.91
C HIS A 366 -20.49 -5.96 22.50
N GLN A 367 -19.65 -5.54 23.45
CA GLN A 367 -18.53 -4.65 23.18
C GLN A 367 -17.27 -5.17 23.85
N GLN A 368 -16.16 -5.11 23.12
CA GLN A 368 -14.85 -5.51 23.63
C GLN A 368 -13.77 -4.56 23.11
N ALA A 369 -12.93 -4.07 24.02
CA ALA A 369 -11.81 -3.20 23.68
C ALA A 369 -10.51 -4.02 23.54
N PHE A 370 -9.65 -3.62 22.59
CA PHE A 370 -8.33 -4.19 22.35
C PHE A 370 -7.28 -3.10 22.38
N ASP A 371 -6.28 -3.28 23.21
CA ASP A 371 -5.11 -2.40 23.24
C ASP A 371 -4.12 -2.82 22.14
N ALA A 372 -3.92 -1.95 21.16
CA ALA A 372 -2.98 -2.19 20.07
C ALA A 372 -1.59 -1.57 20.28
N ARG A 373 -1.31 -0.96 21.45
CA ARG A 373 -0.03 -0.29 21.73
C ARG A 373 1.16 -1.24 21.67
N ALA A 374 1.02 -2.42 22.26
CA ALA A 374 2.10 -3.41 22.34
C ALA A 374 2.50 -3.99 20.96
N SER A 375 1.61 -3.93 19.98
CA SER A 375 1.84 -4.38 18.60
C SER A 375 2.21 -3.24 17.64
N GLY A 376 2.40 -2.01 18.12
CA GLY A 376 2.62 -0.85 17.27
C GLY A 376 1.40 -0.44 16.45
N GLY A 377 0.21 -0.68 16.98
CA GLY A 377 -1.06 -0.40 16.31
C GLY A 377 -1.61 -1.55 15.45
N TRP A 378 -0.84 -2.62 15.23
CA TRP A 378 -1.27 -3.75 14.38
C TRP A 378 -2.30 -4.63 15.07
N TYR A 379 -3.32 -5.03 14.33
CA TYR A 379 -4.39 -5.90 14.81
C TYR A 379 -4.86 -6.88 13.73
N ASP A 380 -5.36 -8.03 14.18
CA ASP A 380 -6.04 -9.03 13.36
C ASP A 380 -7.06 -9.76 14.25
N LEU A 381 -8.33 -9.46 14.03
CA LEU A 381 -9.45 -9.99 14.78
C LEU A 381 -10.31 -10.83 13.86
N THR A 382 -10.49 -12.11 14.20
CA THR A 382 -11.31 -13.05 13.44
C THR A 382 -12.47 -13.53 14.27
N LEU A 383 -13.68 -13.22 13.84
CA LEU A 383 -14.93 -13.70 14.41
C LEU A 383 -15.46 -14.85 13.54
N GLN A 384 -15.83 -15.94 14.18
CA GLN A 384 -16.45 -17.08 13.54
C GLN A 384 -17.80 -17.41 14.18
N GLY A 385 -18.73 -17.86 13.37
CA GLY A 385 -20.05 -18.30 13.79
C GLY A 385 -20.51 -19.55 13.06
N ALA A 386 -21.75 -19.94 13.29
CA ALA A 386 -22.35 -21.10 12.60
C ALA A 386 -22.43 -20.91 11.08
N ASP A 387 -22.57 -22.02 10.34
CA ASP A 387 -22.73 -22.08 8.89
C ASP A 387 -21.62 -21.35 8.12
N GLY A 388 -20.40 -21.35 8.67
CA GLY A 388 -19.25 -20.72 8.05
C GLY A 388 -19.28 -19.19 8.06
N TRP A 389 -20.14 -18.55 8.87
CA TRP A 389 -20.09 -17.10 9.04
C TRP A 389 -18.72 -16.65 9.56
N LEU A 390 -18.18 -15.61 8.93
CA LEU A 390 -16.85 -15.09 9.28
C LEU A 390 -16.80 -13.58 9.07
N ARG A 391 -16.13 -12.91 10.01
CA ARG A 391 -15.65 -11.54 9.88
C ARG A 391 -14.20 -11.49 10.33
N ARG A 392 -13.29 -11.16 9.42
CA ARG A 392 -11.90 -10.85 9.74
C ARG A 392 -11.63 -9.38 9.52
N LEU A 393 -11.03 -8.75 10.51
CA LEU A 393 -10.77 -7.31 10.57
C LEU A 393 -9.30 -7.15 10.93
N ALA A 394 -8.45 -6.80 9.96
CA ALA A 394 -7.03 -6.62 10.18
C ALA A 394 -6.53 -5.30 9.60
N GLY A 395 -5.38 -4.83 10.11
CA GLY A 395 -4.74 -3.60 9.70
C GLY A 395 -3.90 -2.99 10.80
N ARG A 396 -3.54 -1.74 10.62
CA ARG A 396 -2.88 -0.93 11.64
C ARG A 396 -3.80 0.23 12.06
N LEU A 397 -3.87 0.48 13.36
CA LEU A 397 -4.50 1.67 13.92
C LEU A 397 -3.61 2.87 13.63
N GLU A 398 -4.09 3.82 12.85
CA GLU A 398 -3.41 5.07 12.54
C GLU A 398 -3.94 6.16 13.51
N ASP A 399 -3.06 6.66 14.35
CA ASP A 399 -3.36 7.68 15.37
C ASP A 399 -2.59 8.99 15.17
N GLY A 400 -1.94 9.14 14.00
CA GLY A 400 -1.08 10.28 13.66
C GLY A 400 0.35 10.16 14.19
N GLU A 401 0.66 9.11 14.94
CA GLU A 401 1.97 8.89 15.53
C GLU A 401 2.81 7.91 14.70
N HIS A 402 4.12 8.09 14.74
CA HIS A 402 5.05 7.13 14.19
C HIS A 402 5.01 5.81 14.97
N SER A 403 5.27 4.70 14.29
CA SER A 403 5.23 3.38 14.89
C SER A 403 6.26 2.44 14.23
N VAL A 404 5.88 1.19 14.03
CA VAL A 404 6.72 0.16 13.42
C VAL A 404 6.01 -0.50 12.25
N SER A 405 6.77 -1.04 11.29
CA SER A 405 6.25 -1.94 10.26
C SER A 405 5.68 -3.20 10.91
N ASP A 406 4.91 -3.99 10.16
CA ASP A 406 4.26 -5.18 10.68
C ASP A 406 5.27 -6.13 11.39
N PRO A 407 5.16 -6.33 12.72
CA PRO A 407 6.07 -7.19 13.46
C PRO A 407 5.89 -8.68 13.15
N LEU A 408 4.80 -9.08 12.52
CA LEU A 408 4.54 -10.45 12.06
C LEU A 408 4.93 -10.67 10.59
N MET A 409 5.37 -9.65 9.88
CA MET A 409 5.81 -9.78 8.50
C MET A 409 6.93 -10.82 8.37
N GLY A 410 6.82 -11.73 7.39
CA GLY A 410 7.76 -12.81 7.20
C GLY A 410 7.57 -14.01 8.16
N GLN A 411 6.49 -14.07 8.89
CA GLN A 411 6.04 -15.27 9.58
C GLN A 411 5.18 -16.07 8.59
N GLY A 412 5.77 -17.07 7.95
CA GLY A 412 5.07 -18.08 7.17
C GLY A 412 5.00 -19.39 7.93
#